data_aaf423ac00b6ef4e35d97630358adb5e
#
_entry.id   aaf423ac00b6ef4e35d97630358adb5e
#
_cell.length_a   1.000
_cell.length_b   1.000
_cell.length_c   1.000
_cell.angle_alpha   90.00
_cell.angle_beta   90.00
_cell.angle_gamma   90.00
#
_symmetry.space_group_name_H-M   'P 1'
#
loop_
_entity.id
_entity.type
_entity.pdbx_description
1 polymer ?
#
loop_
_entity_poly.entity_id
_entity_poly.type
_entity_poly.pdbx_seq_one_letter_code
_entity_poly.pdbx_strand_id
1 'polypeptide(L)'
;MYKYLFFDLDGTLTNSEEGIIRSLEYSFACLGEDKPPYEFLRKFIGPPLKVSFSEFMNFDEEKTKKAIEKYRERYVVTGIFENAPYNGIIDLLKELKKRGFLLAIATTKPEHMAKTVTDHFGLTEYFDVISGAVGENDTKENVIRKACARMNIPENEWEKILMIGDRKYDITGAHCCGIKCVGVEYGFAPEGEFEEFGADYICTTVNDLRNFLLNL
;
A
#
# COMPACT_ATOMS: atom_id res chain seq x y z
N MET A 1 -15.90 14.39 12.44
CA MET A 1 -15.11 13.48 13.30
C MET A 1 -14.97 12.17 12.54
N TYR A 2 -13.73 11.69 12.34
CA TYR A 2 -13.47 10.43 11.66
C TYR A 2 -13.89 9.24 12.52
N LYS A 3 -14.35 8.18 11.86
CA LYS A 3 -14.82 6.93 12.48
C LYS A 3 -14.10 5.72 11.87
N TYR A 4 -13.74 5.83 10.60
CA TYR A 4 -13.13 4.77 9.81
C TYR A 4 -11.72 5.19 9.39
N LEU A 5 -10.73 4.33 9.62
CA LEU A 5 -9.36 4.56 9.20
C LEU A 5 -8.96 3.46 8.21
N PHE A 6 -8.66 3.86 7.00
CA PHE A 6 -8.26 2.96 5.92
C PHE A 6 -6.76 3.11 5.71
N PHE A 7 -6.06 2.02 5.69
CA PHE A 7 -4.61 1.99 5.55
C PHE A 7 -4.19 1.30 4.25
N ASP A 8 -3.20 1.83 3.56
CA ASP A 8 -2.43 1.00 2.65
C ASP A 8 -1.58 0.00 3.43
N LEU A 9 -0.96 -0.94 2.75
CA LEU A 9 -0.16 -2.00 3.37
C LEU A 9 1.35 -1.76 3.18
N ASP A 10 1.82 -1.89 1.92
CA ASP A 10 3.23 -1.76 1.58
C ASP A 10 3.67 -0.29 1.66
N GLY A 11 4.66 0.04 2.48
CA GLY A 11 5.13 1.42 2.70
C GLY A 11 4.35 2.18 3.77
N THR A 12 3.21 1.67 4.22
CA THR A 12 2.36 2.32 5.23
C THR A 12 2.33 1.53 6.55
N LEU A 13 1.93 0.28 6.51
CA LEU A 13 1.92 -0.62 7.67
C LEU A 13 3.20 -1.43 7.75
N THR A 14 3.75 -1.83 6.61
CA THR A 14 4.93 -2.69 6.53
C THR A 14 5.97 -2.15 5.55
N ASN A 15 7.24 -2.35 5.88
CA ASN A 15 8.37 -2.08 5.00
C ASN A 15 8.67 -3.32 4.16
N SER A 16 8.10 -3.38 2.98
CA SER A 16 8.25 -4.49 2.03
C SER A 16 9.38 -4.30 1.02
N GLU A 17 10.22 -3.27 1.19
CA GLU A 17 11.25 -2.86 0.23
C GLU A 17 12.19 -4.00 -0.13
N GLU A 18 12.75 -4.69 0.86
CA GLU A 18 13.72 -5.77 0.64
C GLU A 18 13.15 -6.88 -0.24
N GLY A 19 11.95 -7.37 0.08
CA GLY A 19 11.32 -8.45 -0.66
C GLY A 19 10.95 -8.07 -2.09
N ILE A 20 10.48 -6.84 -2.30
CA ILE A 20 10.15 -6.32 -3.63
C ILE A 20 11.42 -6.16 -4.46
N ILE A 21 12.45 -5.47 -3.94
CA ILE A 21 13.70 -5.21 -4.66
C ILE A 21 14.38 -6.52 -5.04
N ARG A 22 14.55 -7.46 -4.12
CA ARG A 22 15.17 -8.77 -4.41
C ARG A 22 14.38 -9.58 -5.43
N SER A 23 13.06 -9.45 -5.44
CA SER A 23 12.23 -10.14 -6.44
C SER A 23 12.30 -9.48 -7.82
N LEU A 24 12.49 -8.16 -7.88
CA LEU A 24 12.81 -7.47 -9.13
C LEU A 24 14.18 -7.90 -9.66
N GLU A 25 15.21 -7.91 -8.80
CA GLU A 25 16.57 -8.38 -9.18
C GLU A 25 16.55 -9.80 -9.74
N TYR A 26 15.80 -10.70 -9.10
CA TYR A 26 15.58 -12.06 -9.60
C TYR A 26 14.93 -12.07 -10.99
N SER A 27 13.89 -11.24 -11.19
CA SER A 27 13.21 -11.13 -12.47
C SER A 27 14.15 -10.67 -13.58
N PHE A 28 14.94 -9.60 -13.36
CA PHE A 28 15.91 -9.09 -14.32
C PHE A 28 16.96 -10.16 -14.66
N ALA A 29 17.50 -10.84 -13.67
CA ALA A 29 18.48 -11.93 -13.88
C ALA A 29 17.91 -13.07 -14.73
N CYS A 30 16.67 -13.49 -14.47
CA CYS A 30 16.00 -14.54 -15.26
C CYS A 30 15.75 -14.15 -16.72
N LEU A 31 15.59 -12.86 -16.99
CA LEU A 31 15.38 -12.32 -18.34
C LEU A 31 16.71 -12.06 -19.08
N GLY A 32 17.85 -12.18 -18.41
CA GLY A 32 19.15 -11.80 -18.96
C GLY A 32 19.31 -10.29 -19.15
N GLU A 33 18.57 -9.50 -18.38
CA GLU A 33 18.62 -8.05 -18.40
C GLU A 33 19.59 -7.51 -17.35
N ASP A 34 20.22 -6.38 -17.65
CA ASP A 34 21.03 -5.66 -16.68
C ASP A 34 20.15 -5.14 -15.54
N LYS A 35 20.62 -5.35 -14.31
CA LYS A 35 19.94 -4.87 -13.12
C LYS A 35 20.01 -3.34 -13.05
N PRO A 36 18.86 -2.62 -13.00
CA PRO A 36 18.87 -1.20 -12.77
C PRO A 36 19.46 -0.81 -11.40
N PRO A 37 19.94 0.42 -11.22
CA PRO A 37 20.40 0.92 -9.93
C PRO A 37 19.30 0.79 -8.86
N TYR A 38 19.70 0.63 -7.60
CA TYR A 38 18.78 0.46 -6.47
C TYR A 38 17.72 1.57 -6.39
N GLU A 39 18.12 2.84 -6.53
CA GLU A 39 17.19 3.99 -6.50
C GLU A 39 16.16 3.96 -7.65
N PHE A 40 16.50 3.34 -8.75
CA PHE A 40 15.56 3.15 -9.84
C PHE A 40 14.56 2.02 -9.52
N LEU A 41 15.03 0.92 -8.93
CA LEU A 41 14.18 -0.20 -8.53
C LEU A 41 13.14 0.22 -7.47
N ARG A 42 13.48 1.15 -6.58
CA ARG A 42 12.54 1.71 -5.60
C ARG A 42 11.28 2.30 -6.24
N LYS A 43 11.38 2.84 -7.47
CA LYS A 43 10.22 3.39 -8.20
C LYS A 43 9.16 2.33 -8.53
N PHE A 44 9.51 1.05 -8.48
CA PHE A 44 8.56 -0.05 -8.69
C PHE A 44 7.67 -0.32 -7.47
N ILE A 45 7.99 0.27 -6.32
CA ILE A 45 7.20 0.09 -5.09
C ILE A 45 6.02 1.07 -5.13
N GLY A 46 4.81 0.53 -5.08
CA GLY A 46 3.55 1.28 -5.14
C GLY A 46 2.82 1.16 -6.48
N PRO A 47 3.43 1.44 -7.64
CA PRO A 47 2.78 1.23 -8.92
C PRO A 47 2.47 -0.24 -9.22
N PRO A 48 1.43 -0.53 -10.04
CA PRO A 48 1.24 -1.88 -10.58
C PRO A 48 2.48 -2.33 -11.37
N LEU A 49 2.94 -3.57 -11.17
CA LEU A 49 4.13 -4.11 -11.85
C LEU A 49 4.06 -4.00 -13.37
N LYS A 50 2.84 -4.16 -13.95
CA LYS A 50 2.63 -4.02 -15.39
C LYS A 50 3.03 -2.63 -15.87
N VAL A 51 2.58 -1.59 -15.17
CA VAL A 51 2.92 -0.19 -15.46
C VAL A 51 4.43 0.02 -15.31
N SER A 52 5.01 -0.47 -14.22
CA SER A 52 6.44 -0.30 -13.95
C SER A 52 7.32 -0.94 -15.02
N PHE A 53 7.05 -2.18 -15.43
CA PHE A 53 7.84 -2.83 -16.47
C PHE A 53 7.60 -2.23 -17.86
N SER A 54 6.36 -1.88 -18.22
CA SER A 54 6.07 -1.29 -19.54
C SER A 54 6.57 0.15 -19.67
N GLU A 55 6.35 1.01 -18.65
CA GLU A 55 6.66 2.44 -18.76
C GLU A 55 8.10 2.76 -18.34
N PHE A 56 8.60 2.18 -17.23
CA PHE A 56 9.94 2.50 -16.74
C PHE A 56 11.04 1.76 -17.51
N MET A 57 10.74 0.54 -18.00
CA MET A 57 11.70 -0.30 -18.71
C MET A 57 11.45 -0.36 -20.21
N ASN A 58 10.36 0.23 -20.73
CA ASN A 58 9.92 0.12 -22.13
C ASN A 58 9.82 -1.35 -22.62
N PHE A 59 9.42 -2.27 -21.72
CA PHE A 59 9.20 -3.65 -22.12
C PHE A 59 7.89 -3.75 -22.91
N ASP A 60 7.92 -4.54 -24.00
CA ASP A 60 6.71 -4.91 -24.70
C ASP A 60 5.79 -5.80 -23.84
N GLU A 61 4.62 -6.13 -24.34
CA GLU A 61 3.61 -6.88 -23.59
C GLU A 61 4.11 -8.29 -23.20
N GLU A 62 4.81 -8.98 -24.11
CA GLU A 62 5.31 -10.34 -23.86
C GLU A 62 6.40 -10.35 -22.80
N LYS A 63 7.37 -9.44 -22.92
CA LYS A 63 8.47 -9.29 -21.96
C LYS A 63 7.96 -8.82 -20.60
N THR A 64 7.01 -7.88 -20.58
CA THR A 64 6.35 -7.43 -19.33
C THR A 64 5.68 -8.61 -18.61
N LYS A 65 4.95 -9.45 -19.33
CA LYS A 65 4.31 -10.63 -18.76
C LYS A 65 5.34 -11.60 -18.16
N LYS A 66 6.40 -11.90 -18.90
CA LYS A 66 7.50 -12.77 -18.42
C LYS A 66 8.19 -12.18 -17.18
N ALA A 67 8.42 -10.86 -17.18
CA ALA A 67 9.03 -10.18 -16.03
C ALA A 67 8.17 -10.31 -14.77
N ILE A 68 6.84 -10.10 -14.89
CA ILE A 68 5.90 -10.25 -13.79
C ILE A 68 5.84 -11.71 -13.30
N GLU A 69 5.85 -12.69 -14.22
CA GLU A 69 5.88 -14.11 -13.86
C GLU A 69 7.12 -14.45 -13.03
N LYS A 70 8.30 -14.00 -13.46
CA LYS A 70 9.56 -14.22 -12.73
C LYS A 70 9.61 -13.46 -11.41
N TYR A 71 9.13 -12.24 -11.35
CA TYR A 71 8.96 -11.53 -10.09
C TYR A 71 8.10 -12.33 -9.11
N ARG A 72 6.91 -12.77 -9.54
CA ARG A 72 5.96 -13.52 -8.72
C ARG A 72 6.52 -14.87 -8.27
N GLU A 73 7.30 -15.55 -9.10
CA GLU A 73 7.93 -16.83 -8.79
C GLU A 73 8.76 -16.77 -7.50
N ARG A 74 9.52 -15.68 -7.30
CA ARG A 74 10.28 -15.44 -6.08
C ARG A 74 9.46 -14.78 -4.98
N TYR A 75 8.67 -13.77 -5.36
CA TYR A 75 7.98 -12.92 -4.40
C TYR A 75 7.01 -13.71 -3.52
N VAL A 76 6.17 -14.58 -4.10
CA VAL A 76 5.17 -15.32 -3.34
C VAL A 76 5.75 -16.38 -2.40
N VAL A 77 6.96 -16.87 -2.68
CA VAL A 77 7.61 -17.92 -1.88
C VAL A 77 8.52 -17.33 -0.80
N THR A 78 9.24 -16.27 -1.12
CA THR A 78 10.29 -15.71 -0.25
C THR A 78 10.07 -14.20 -0.01
N GLY A 79 9.96 -13.41 -1.07
CA GLY A 79 9.95 -11.96 -0.98
C GLY A 79 8.82 -11.39 -0.14
N ILE A 80 7.65 -12.04 -0.13
CA ILE A 80 6.49 -11.63 0.66
C ILE A 80 6.78 -11.64 2.18
N PHE A 81 7.74 -12.43 2.63
CA PHE A 81 8.17 -12.56 4.02
C PHE A 81 9.46 -11.76 4.33
N GLU A 82 10.18 -11.29 3.31
CA GLU A 82 11.26 -10.31 3.45
C GLU A 82 10.66 -8.92 3.64
N ASN A 83 9.97 -8.73 4.75
CA ASN A 83 9.10 -7.62 5.08
C ASN A 83 9.02 -7.49 6.61
N ALA A 84 8.61 -6.36 7.14
CA ALA A 84 8.36 -6.18 8.56
C ALA A 84 7.37 -5.02 8.80
N PRO A 85 6.50 -5.10 9.81
CA PRO A 85 5.74 -3.93 10.25
C PRO A 85 6.68 -2.81 10.66
N TYR A 86 6.35 -1.56 10.30
CA TYR A 86 7.10 -0.41 10.81
C TYR A 86 7.04 -0.37 12.33
N ASN A 87 8.15 0.06 12.93
CA ASN A 87 8.23 0.12 14.39
C ASN A 87 7.15 1.05 14.96
N GLY A 88 6.36 0.54 15.92
CA GLY A 88 5.25 1.26 16.55
C GLY A 88 3.88 1.08 15.87
N ILE A 89 3.79 0.51 14.68
CA ILE A 89 2.51 0.31 13.97
C ILE A 89 1.57 -0.61 14.75
N ILE A 90 2.06 -1.73 15.26
CA ILE A 90 1.23 -2.68 16.01
C ILE A 90 0.63 -2.01 17.26
N ASP A 91 1.42 -1.21 17.97
CA ASP A 91 0.93 -0.51 19.16
C ASP A 91 -0.07 0.59 18.79
N LEU A 92 0.17 1.30 17.69
CA LEU A 92 -0.80 2.25 17.13
C LEU A 92 -2.15 1.57 16.82
N LEU A 93 -2.15 0.45 16.10
CA LEU A 93 -3.37 -0.28 15.75
C LEU A 93 -4.13 -0.74 17.00
N LYS A 94 -3.43 -1.24 18.00
CA LYS A 94 -4.04 -1.61 19.31
C LYS A 94 -4.74 -0.43 19.99
N GLU A 95 -4.11 0.74 19.97
CA GLU A 95 -4.68 1.95 20.58
C GLU A 95 -5.90 2.45 19.81
N LEU A 96 -5.85 2.45 18.48
CA LEU A 96 -6.97 2.84 17.63
C LEU A 96 -8.19 1.94 17.87
N LYS A 97 -7.99 0.62 17.92
CA LYS A 97 -9.06 -0.34 18.25
C LYS A 97 -9.65 -0.08 19.65
N LYS A 98 -8.81 0.19 20.66
CA LYS A 98 -9.29 0.54 22.02
C LYS A 98 -10.13 1.81 22.06
N ARG A 99 -9.88 2.76 21.16
CA ARG A 99 -10.67 4.00 21.00
C ARG A 99 -11.94 3.81 20.17
N GLY A 100 -12.17 2.62 19.64
CA GLY A 100 -13.39 2.29 18.90
C GLY A 100 -13.36 2.65 17.41
N PHE A 101 -12.18 2.97 16.85
CA PHE A 101 -12.06 3.13 15.40
C PHE A 101 -12.31 1.81 14.66
N LEU A 102 -12.98 1.88 13.53
CA LEU A 102 -13.12 0.78 12.59
C LEU A 102 -12.00 0.88 11.56
N LEU A 103 -11.22 -0.20 11.43
CA LEU A 103 -10.00 -0.21 10.63
C LEU A 103 -10.16 -1.09 9.39
N ALA A 104 -9.72 -0.60 8.23
CA ALA A 104 -9.63 -1.40 7.03
C ALA A 104 -8.26 -1.28 6.37
N ILE A 105 -7.83 -2.34 5.69
CA ILE A 105 -6.77 -2.26 4.70
C ILE A 105 -7.43 -2.02 3.35
N ALA A 106 -6.91 -1.04 2.59
CA ALA A 106 -7.30 -0.73 1.22
C ALA A 106 -6.03 -0.62 0.37
N THR A 107 -5.59 -1.73 -0.21
CA THR A 107 -4.30 -1.84 -0.92
C THR A 107 -4.47 -2.33 -2.35
N THR A 108 -3.61 -1.85 -3.26
CA THR A 108 -3.51 -2.37 -4.63
C THR A 108 -2.72 -3.68 -4.71
N LYS A 109 -2.13 -4.13 -3.60
CA LYS A 109 -1.59 -5.48 -3.51
C LYS A 109 -2.70 -6.52 -3.72
N PRO A 110 -2.46 -7.63 -4.45
CA PRO A 110 -3.44 -8.71 -4.57
C PRO A 110 -3.96 -9.17 -3.21
N GLU A 111 -5.29 -9.27 -3.07
CA GLU A 111 -5.94 -9.48 -1.77
C GLU A 111 -5.44 -10.72 -1.03
N HIS A 112 -5.21 -11.83 -1.75
CA HIS A 112 -4.68 -13.05 -1.15
C HIS A 112 -3.26 -12.83 -0.59
N MET A 113 -2.42 -12.02 -1.27
CA MET A 113 -1.09 -11.67 -0.77
C MET A 113 -1.15 -10.70 0.42
N ALA A 114 -2.08 -9.73 0.39
CA ALA A 114 -2.29 -8.84 1.53
C ALA A 114 -2.68 -9.64 2.78
N LYS A 115 -3.60 -10.60 2.64
CA LYS A 115 -3.96 -11.52 3.74
C LYS A 115 -2.78 -12.34 4.24
N THR A 116 -1.97 -12.89 3.32
CA THR A 116 -0.76 -13.64 3.72
C THR A 116 0.19 -12.78 4.56
N VAL A 117 0.42 -11.53 4.16
CA VAL A 117 1.28 -10.59 4.91
C VAL A 117 0.67 -10.28 6.28
N THR A 118 -0.60 -9.91 6.32
CA THR A 118 -1.25 -9.54 7.58
C THR A 118 -1.36 -10.70 8.57
N ASP A 119 -1.61 -11.90 8.08
CA ASP A 119 -1.64 -13.12 8.92
C ASP A 119 -0.24 -13.44 9.47
N HIS A 120 0.79 -13.36 8.61
CA HIS A 120 2.17 -13.65 9.00
C HIS A 120 2.68 -12.72 10.10
N PHE A 121 2.35 -11.44 10.01
CA PHE A 121 2.81 -10.42 10.97
C PHE A 121 1.82 -10.13 12.10
N GLY A 122 0.73 -10.90 12.23
CA GLY A 122 -0.27 -10.72 13.28
C GLY A 122 -1.03 -9.39 13.19
N LEU A 123 -1.23 -8.87 11.97
CA LEU A 123 -1.96 -7.63 11.74
C LEU A 123 -3.45 -7.86 11.51
N THR A 124 -3.84 -9.05 11.04
CA THR A 124 -5.23 -9.37 10.64
C THR A 124 -6.24 -9.08 11.75
N GLU A 125 -5.88 -9.36 13.00
CA GLU A 125 -6.76 -9.19 14.16
C GLU A 125 -7.21 -7.74 14.42
N TYR A 126 -6.48 -6.74 13.89
CA TYR A 126 -6.80 -5.33 14.08
C TYR A 126 -7.77 -4.78 13.04
N PHE A 127 -7.94 -5.46 11.90
CA PHE A 127 -8.72 -4.96 10.77
C PHE A 127 -10.09 -5.62 10.65
N ASP A 128 -11.12 -4.79 10.52
CA ASP A 128 -12.49 -5.24 10.30
C ASP A 128 -12.66 -5.75 8.84
N VAL A 129 -11.88 -5.18 7.90
CA VAL A 129 -11.85 -5.58 6.49
C VAL A 129 -10.43 -5.48 5.92
N ILE A 130 -10.04 -6.47 5.12
CA ILE A 130 -8.87 -6.41 4.25
C ILE A 130 -9.37 -6.40 2.80
N SER A 131 -9.20 -5.26 2.12
CA SER A 131 -9.55 -5.05 0.73
C SER A 131 -8.29 -4.88 -0.10
N GLY A 132 -7.99 -5.88 -0.92
CA GLY A 132 -6.89 -5.87 -1.88
C GLY A 132 -7.38 -5.94 -3.32
N ALA A 133 -6.48 -5.80 -4.29
CA ALA A 133 -6.83 -5.97 -5.69
C ALA A 133 -7.30 -7.40 -5.98
N VAL A 134 -8.31 -7.54 -6.84
CA VAL A 134 -8.80 -8.83 -7.34
C VAL A 134 -8.35 -9.04 -8.79
N GLY A 135 -8.28 -7.95 -9.56
CA GLY A 135 -7.84 -7.93 -10.95
C GLY A 135 -6.61 -7.05 -11.18
N GLU A 136 -5.96 -7.23 -12.32
CA GLU A 136 -4.74 -6.47 -12.68
C GLU A 136 -4.99 -4.98 -12.91
N ASN A 137 -6.24 -4.58 -13.09
CA ASN A 137 -6.64 -3.20 -13.36
C ASN A 137 -7.32 -2.53 -12.14
N ASP A 138 -7.31 -3.16 -10.97
CA ASP A 138 -7.88 -2.53 -9.78
C ASP A 138 -7.04 -1.32 -9.35
N THR A 139 -7.74 -0.19 -9.23
CA THR A 139 -7.17 1.07 -8.76
C THR A 139 -7.32 1.21 -7.24
N LYS A 140 -6.63 2.19 -6.65
CA LYS A 140 -6.82 2.52 -5.23
C LYS A 140 -8.27 2.92 -4.94
N GLU A 141 -8.92 3.66 -5.84
CA GLU A 141 -10.35 3.96 -5.74
C GLU A 141 -11.21 2.69 -5.63
N ASN A 142 -10.98 1.71 -6.50
CA ASN A 142 -11.75 0.48 -6.52
C ASN A 142 -11.63 -0.31 -5.20
N VAL A 143 -10.43 -0.40 -4.64
CA VAL A 143 -10.24 -1.12 -3.37
C VAL A 143 -10.81 -0.35 -2.17
N ILE A 144 -10.80 0.98 -2.19
CA ILE A 144 -11.48 1.81 -1.19
C ILE A 144 -13.01 1.59 -1.26
N ARG A 145 -13.62 1.71 -2.44
CA ARG A 145 -15.07 1.46 -2.62
C ARG A 145 -15.46 0.06 -2.18
N LYS A 146 -14.64 -0.94 -2.48
CA LYS A 146 -14.84 -2.32 -2.05
C LYS A 146 -14.76 -2.47 -0.53
N ALA A 147 -13.82 -1.78 0.13
CA ALA A 147 -13.74 -1.74 1.59
C ALA A 147 -14.99 -1.12 2.21
N CYS A 148 -15.47 0.02 1.67
CA CYS A 148 -16.71 0.66 2.11
C CYS A 148 -17.91 -0.28 1.98
N ALA A 149 -18.05 -0.96 0.84
CA ALA A 149 -19.15 -1.91 0.62
C ALA A 149 -19.11 -3.08 1.61
N ARG A 150 -17.92 -3.66 1.87
CA ARG A 150 -17.75 -4.77 2.82
C ARG A 150 -18.00 -4.38 4.28
N MET A 151 -17.73 -3.12 4.62
CA MET A 151 -18.02 -2.56 5.95
C MET A 151 -19.44 -2.01 6.07
N ASN A 152 -20.25 -2.06 5.00
CA ASN A 152 -21.58 -1.46 4.92
C ASN A 152 -21.59 0.04 5.26
N ILE A 153 -20.57 0.79 4.80
CA ILE A 153 -20.49 2.25 5.00
C ILE A 153 -21.24 2.92 3.86
N PRO A 154 -22.36 3.63 4.15
CA PRO A 154 -23.11 4.33 3.12
C PRO A 154 -22.32 5.57 2.62
N GLU A 155 -22.55 5.99 1.37
CA GLU A 155 -21.79 7.09 0.75
C GLU A 155 -21.87 8.42 1.53
N ASN A 156 -22.99 8.70 2.16
CA ASN A 156 -23.15 9.88 3.00
C ASN A 156 -22.36 9.85 4.33
N GLU A 157 -21.64 8.77 4.60
CA GLU A 157 -20.70 8.66 5.73
C GLU A 157 -19.23 8.62 5.28
N TRP A 158 -18.93 8.70 3.98
CA TRP A 158 -17.55 8.61 3.50
C TRP A 158 -16.67 9.78 3.97
N GLU A 159 -17.25 10.93 4.26
CA GLU A 159 -16.55 12.05 4.92
C GLU A 159 -15.97 11.70 6.31
N LYS A 160 -16.44 10.60 6.92
CA LYS A 160 -15.94 10.07 8.19
C LYS A 160 -14.81 9.06 8.02
N ILE A 161 -14.40 8.80 6.77
CA ILE A 161 -13.26 7.93 6.45
C ILE A 161 -12.02 8.80 6.30
N LEU A 162 -10.89 8.31 6.79
CA LEU A 162 -9.58 8.88 6.54
C LEU A 162 -8.70 7.78 5.93
N MET A 163 -8.14 8.05 4.75
CA MET A 163 -7.14 7.18 4.12
C MET A 163 -5.75 7.51 4.64
N ILE A 164 -4.94 6.51 4.89
CA ILE A 164 -3.53 6.63 5.28
C ILE A 164 -2.71 5.85 4.26
N GLY A 165 -1.77 6.50 3.59
CA GLY A 165 -0.96 5.87 2.58
C GLY A 165 0.36 6.60 2.33
N ASP A 166 1.27 5.94 1.62
CA ASP A 166 2.62 6.44 1.40
C ASP A 166 2.91 6.85 -0.04
N ARG A 167 1.89 6.81 -0.94
CA ARG A 167 2.08 7.16 -2.34
C ARG A 167 0.94 8.04 -2.88
N LYS A 168 1.23 8.78 -3.95
CA LYS A 168 0.24 9.58 -4.69
C LYS A 168 -1.03 8.82 -5.06
N TYR A 169 -0.93 7.50 -5.26
CA TYR A 169 -2.09 6.66 -5.59
C TYR A 169 -3.11 6.61 -4.45
N ASP A 170 -2.64 6.68 -3.20
CA ASP A 170 -3.50 6.73 -2.01
C ASP A 170 -4.28 8.03 -1.96
N ILE A 171 -3.59 9.15 -2.23
CA ILE A 171 -4.18 10.48 -2.25
C ILE A 171 -5.23 10.56 -3.37
N THR A 172 -4.82 10.25 -4.61
CA THR A 172 -5.72 10.37 -5.76
C THR A 172 -6.90 9.42 -5.66
N GLY A 173 -6.69 8.18 -5.20
CA GLY A 173 -7.77 7.21 -5.00
C GLY A 173 -8.74 7.61 -3.89
N ALA A 174 -8.25 8.18 -2.78
CA ALA A 174 -9.07 8.73 -1.72
C ALA A 174 -9.91 9.93 -2.21
N HIS A 175 -9.27 10.87 -2.91
CA HIS A 175 -9.95 12.06 -3.45
C HIS A 175 -11.01 11.71 -4.50
N CYS A 176 -10.80 10.69 -5.34
CA CYS A 176 -11.83 10.17 -6.25
C CYS A 176 -13.06 9.64 -5.51
N CYS A 177 -12.90 9.25 -4.25
CA CYS A 177 -13.98 8.84 -3.35
C CYS A 177 -14.53 9.98 -2.46
N GLY A 178 -14.00 11.20 -2.57
CA GLY A 178 -14.35 12.31 -1.66
C GLY A 178 -13.84 12.11 -0.23
N ILE A 179 -12.80 11.29 -0.04
CA ILE A 179 -12.20 10.93 1.24
C ILE A 179 -10.88 11.68 1.38
N LYS A 180 -10.60 12.20 2.58
CA LYS A 180 -9.32 12.82 2.89
C LYS A 180 -8.20 11.80 3.08
N CYS A 181 -6.96 12.22 2.77
CA CYS A 181 -5.79 11.37 2.85
C CYS A 181 -4.67 11.96 3.72
N VAL A 182 -4.06 11.11 4.55
CA VAL A 182 -2.79 11.36 5.24
C VAL A 182 -1.68 10.71 4.44
N GLY A 183 -0.74 11.51 3.94
CA GLY A 183 0.52 11.04 3.39
C GLY A 183 1.51 10.70 4.51
N VAL A 184 2.19 9.55 4.42
CA VAL A 184 3.22 9.16 5.39
C VAL A 184 4.60 9.10 4.73
N GLU A 185 5.50 10.02 5.14
CA GLU A 185 6.83 10.19 4.51
C GLU A 185 7.83 9.08 4.87
N TYR A 186 7.56 8.28 5.88
CA TYR A 186 8.41 7.14 6.23
C TYR A 186 8.30 5.96 5.26
N GLY A 187 7.38 6.04 4.29
CA GLY A 187 7.18 5.04 3.23
C GLY A 187 8.08 5.26 2.00
N PHE A 188 7.51 5.13 0.82
CA PHE A 188 8.24 5.10 -0.45
C PHE A 188 7.99 6.31 -1.36
N ALA A 189 7.26 7.33 -0.89
CA ALA A 189 7.04 8.55 -1.67
C ALA A 189 8.37 9.25 -1.99
N PRO A 190 8.58 9.70 -3.23
CA PRO A 190 9.61 10.69 -3.52
C PRO A 190 9.32 12.00 -2.78
N GLU A 191 10.38 12.76 -2.52
CA GLU A 191 10.28 14.12 -1.94
C GLU A 191 9.34 14.99 -2.78
N GLY A 192 8.40 15.67 -2.13
CA GLY A 192 7.42 16.57 -2.75
C GLY A 192 6.21 15.88 -3.37
N GLU A 193 6.12 14.54 -3.38
CA GLU A 193 4.97 13.83 -3.98
C GLU A 193 3.65 14.20 -3.28
N PHE A 194 3.67 14.37 -1.97
CA PHE A 194 2.44 14.67 -1.21
C PHE A 194 1.92 16.07 -1.44
N GLU A 195 2.80 17.06 -1.54
CA GLU A 195 2.46 18.45 -1.86
C GLU A 195 1.95 18.56 -3.29
N GLU A 196 2.61 17.88 -4.25
CA GLU A 196 2.22 17.87 -5.66
C GLU A 196 0.81 17.28 -5.85
N PHE A 197 0.50 16.19 -5.15
CA PHE A 197 -0.80 15.50 -5.28
C PHE A 197 -1.82 15.96 -4.22
N GLY A 198 -1.47 16.90 -3.36
CA GLY A 198 -2.40 17.58 -2.45
C GLY A 198 -2.88 16.71 -1.29
N ALA A 199 -1.99 15.99 -0.61
CA ALA A 199 -2.35 15.28 0.61
C ALA A 199 -2.97 16.25 1.63
N ASP A 200 -4.09 15.87 2.25
CA ASP A 200 -4.78 16.73 3.24
C ASP A 200 -3.96 16.91 4.52
N TYR A 201 -3.18 15.90 4.86
CA TYR A 201 -2.27 15.89 6.01
C TYR A 201 -1.01 15.13 5.65
N ILE A 202 0.12 15.48 6.27
CA ILE A 202 1.41 14.80 6.09
C ILE A 202 1.97 14.46 7.47
N CYS A 203 2.44 13.23 7.62
CA CYS A 203 3.09 12.74 8.84
C CYS A 203 4.47 12.16 8.48
N THR A 204 5.53 12.68 9.09
CA THR A 204 6.90 12.31 8.76
C THR A 204 7.30 10.96 9.35
N THR A 205 6.80 10.63 10.52
CA THR A 205 7.14 9.40 11.24
C THR A 205 5.90 8.64 11.70
N VAL A 206 6.06 7.37 12.05
CA VAL A 206 4.99 6.58 12.70
C VAL A 206 4.50 7.24 13.98
N ASN A 207 5.40 7.90 14.74
CA ASN A 207 5.02 8.61 15.96
C ASN A 207 4.19 9.87 15.66
N ASP A 208 4.50 10.59 14.58
CA ASP A 208 3.68 11.74 14.15
C ASP A 208 2.29 11.27 13.71
N LEU A 209 2.21 10.18 12.92
CA LEU A 209 0.95 9.56 12.56
C LEU A 209 0.15 9.14 13.79
N ARG A 210 0.82 8.52 14.77
CA ARG A 210 0.19 8.13 16.04
C ARG A 210 -0.39 9.34 16.77
N ASN A 211 0.40 10.40 16.93
CA ASN A 211 -0.04 11.61 17.61
C ASN A 211 -1.21 12.27 16.86
N PHE A 212 -1.15 12.31 15.53
CA PHE A 212 -2.22 12.86 14.71
C PHE A 212 -3.52 12.05 14.89
N LEU A 213 -3.48 10.73 14.68
CA LEU A 213 -4.67 9.87 14.73
C LEU A 213 -5.29 9.78 16.13
N LEU A 214 -4.49 9.88 17.19
CA LEU A 214 -4.99 9.83 18.55
C LEU A 214 -5.58 11.17 19.03
N ASN A 215 -5.43 12.27 18.27
CA ASN A 215 -6.03 13.57 18.58
C ASN A 215 -7.21 13.93 17.63
N LEU A 216 -7.68 12.97 16.82
CA LEU A 216 -8.90 13.11 16.02
C LEU A 216 -10.14 13.00 16.92
#